data_ddb65e121dffb01941f8c77a8ea439db
#
_entry.id   ddb65e121dffb01941f8c77a8ea439db
#
_cell.length_a   1.000
_cell.length_b   1.000
_cell.length_c   1.000
_cell.angle_alpha   90.00
_cell.angle_beta   90.00
_cell.angle_gamma   90.00
#
_symmetry.space_group_name_H-M   'P 1'
#
loop_
_entity.id
_entity.type
_entity.pdbx_description
1 polymer ?
#
loop_
_entity_poly.entity_id
_entity_poly.type
_entity_poly.pdbx_seq_one_letter_code
_entity_poly.pdbx_strand_id
1 'polypeptide(L)'
;RLFVGSVKMCIRDSYKPLPFLGNKVEMIRHRFEPSITVSAQPDFASSRFGFYETYVYQDANGEDREYTYSPFAHNMYGVPGTGKQGNISFDVNNNIEMKVRSDKDSTGFKKISLIDKLSLGMSYNMAADSFKWSDLSVGLRLKLSKSYTLNLNGQFDTYTYDENGHRVDIPRWKAGKGIGRLRGTSTSFSYTFNNDTFKKLFGGGDSSSDKSGNQSASTDPNADPDGLNPDGEGEGENKESGGRLLGKKKETGETDADGYLISKIPWSLSFSYGLSLRYGDFN
;
A
#
# COMPACT_ATOMS: atom_id res chain seq x y z
N ARG A 1 12.05 -12.24 17.50
CA ARG A 1 11.56 -10.93 17.94
C ARG A 1 10.98 -11.10 19.33
N LEU A 2 11.54 -10.44 20.32
CA LEU A 2 11.11 -10.60 21.71
C LEU A 2 9.95 -9.65 22.06
N PHE A 3 9.90 -8.50 21.42
CA PHE A 3 8.86 -7.50 21.66
C PHE A 3 8.44 -6.83 20.34
N VAL A 4 7.15 -6.86 20.05
CA VAL A 4 6.53 -6.07 18.98
C VAL A 4 5.23 -5.53 19.53
N GLY A 5 5.10 -4.21 19.57
CA GLY A 5 3.88 -3.50 19.98
C GLY A 5 3.45 -2.55 18.87
N SER A 6 2.16 -2.48 18.59
CA SER A 6 1.60 -1.57 17.60
C SER A 6 0.35 -0.91 18.16
N VAL A 7 0.27 0.40 17.99
CA VAL A 7 -0.92 1.20 18.30
C VAL A 7 -1.43 1.81 16.99
N LYS A 8 -2.68 1.56 16.68
CA LYS A 8 -3.35 2.12 15.51
C LYS A 8 -4.60 2.87 15.97
N MET A 9 -4.77 4.09 15.50
CA MET A 9 -5.95 4.90 15.73
C MET A 9 -6.67 5.13 14.41
N CYS A 10 -7.99 5.23 14.43
CA CYS A 10 -8.79 5.58 13.27
C CYS A 10 -9.74 6.72 13.65
N ILE A 11 -9.49 7.88 13.07
CA ILE A 11 -10.33 9.08 13.24
C ILE A 11 -11.10 9.26 11.95
N ARG A 12 -12.43 9.38 12.05
CA ARG A 12 -13.33 9.63 10.95
C ARG A 12 -14.13 10.90 11.21
N ASP A 13 -13.85 11.92 10.45
CA ASP A 13 -14.57 13.19 10.52
C ASP A 13 -15.40 13.41 9.26
N SER A 14 -16.53 14.10 9.43
CA SER A 14 -17.43 14.44 8.34
C SER A 14 -17.73 15.93 8.43
N TYR A 15 -17.36 16.64 7.39
CA TYR A 15 -17.53 18.10 7.31
C TYR A 15 -18.62 18.46 6.30
N LYS A 16 -19.46 19.43 6.66
CA LYS A 16 -20.31 20.08 5.67
C LYS A 16 -19.41 20.92 4.75
N PRO A 17 -19.64 20.87 3.43
CA PRO A 17 -18.83 21.66 2.51
C PRO A 17 -19.00 23.16 2.76
N LEU A 18 -17.94 23.91 2.49
CA LEU A 18 -17.97 25.35 2.50
C LEU A 18 -18.92 25.87 1.39
N PRO A 19 -19.63 26.98 1.60
CA PRO A 19 -20.67 27.46 0.69
C PRO A 19 -20.19 27.75 -0.75
N PHE A 20 -18.88 27.93 -0.96
CA PHE A 20 -18.33 28.17 -2.31
C PHE A 20 -18.30 26.91 -3.21
N LEU A 21 -18.41 25.68 -2.63
CA LEU A 21 -18.49 24.41 -3.38
C LEU A 21 -19.88 24.13 -3.96
N GLY A 22 -20.84 25.00 -3.71
CA GLY A 22 -22.21 24.93 -4.21
C GLY A 22 -23.03 23.80 -3.58
N ASN A 23 -24.33 23.78 -3.89
CA ASN A 23 -25.27 22.79 -3.33
C ASN A 23 -25.10 21.35 -3.83
N LYS A 24 -24.13 21.09 -4.70
CA LYS A 24 -23.89 19.75 -5.25
C LYS A 24 -23.14 18.83 -4.30
N VAL A 25 -22.27 19.38 -3.45
CA VAL A 25 -21.50 18.62 -2.46
C VAL A 25 -22.26 18.62 -1.15
N GLU A 26 -22.61 17.44 -0.66
CA GLU A 26 -23.35 17.30 0.59
C GLU A 26 -22.45 17.14 1.79
N MET A 27 -21.38 16.36 1.66
CA MET A 27 -20.51 16.01 2.75
C MET A 27 -19.10 15.65 2.25
N ILE A 28 -18.09 16.05 3.00
CA ILE A 28 -16.70 15.62 2.83
C ILE A 28 -16.37 14.75 4.05
N ARG A 29 -15.91 13.53 3.81
CA ARG A 29 -15.43 12.60 4.83
C ARG A 29 -13.92 12.53 4.77
N HIS A 30 -13.29 12.79 5.90
CA HIS A 30 -11.86 12.60 6.11
C HIS A 30 -11.63 11.42 7.04
N ARG A 31 -10.76 10.51 6.65
CA ARG A 31 -10.33 9.37 7.46
C ARG A 31 -8.84 9.50 7.69
N PHE A 32 -8.46 9.62 8.95
CA PHE A 32 -7.08 9.78 9.39
C PHE A 32 -6.69 8.58 10.25
N GLU A 33 -5.65 7.85 9.84
CA GLU A 33 -5.22 6.62 10.49
C GLU A 33 -3.71 6.69 10.80
N PRO A 34 -3.34 7.28 11.95
CA PRO A 34 -1.97 7.20 12.44
C PRO A 34 -1.73 5.83 13.07
N SER A 35 -0.53 5.30 12.90
CA SER A 35 -0.06 4.10 13.55
C SER A 35 1.39 4.25 14.01
N ILE A 36 1.70 3.72 15.17
CA ILE A 36 3.04 3.66 15.72
C ILE A 36 3.32 2.19 16.03
N THR A 37 4.42 1.68 15.48
CA THR A 37 4.87 0.31 15.70
C THR A 37 6.25 0.34 16.32
N VAL A 38 6.40 -0.34 17.45
CA VAL A 38 7.69 -0.48 18.15
C VAL A 38 8.10 -1.95 18.04
N SER A 39 9.31 -2.21 17.59
CA SER A 39 9.90 -3.54 17.55
C SER A 39 11.28 -3.48 18.21
N ALA A 40 11.56 -4.42 19.10
CA ALA A 40 12.83 -4.53 19.76
C ALA A 40 13.28 -5.99 19.85
N GLN A 41 14.57 -6.21 19.71
CA GLN A 41 15.23 -7.50 19.85
C GLN A 41 16.53 -7.28 20.58
N PRO A 42 16.80 -8.01 21.69
CA PRO A 42 18.09 -7.98 22.34
C PRO A 42 19.14 -8.67 21.49
N ASP A 43 20.39 -8.44 21.78
CA ASP A 43 21.48 -9.19 21.18
C ASP A 43 21.52 -10.60 21.77
N PHE A 44 21.11 -11.58 20.99
CA PHE A 44 21.14 -12.99 21.38
C PHE A 44 22.55 -13.61 21.34
N ALA A 45 23.54 -12.88 20.79
CA ALA A 45 24.95 -13.27 20.90
C ALA A 45 25.51 -13.12 22.32
N SER A 46 24.83 -12.33 23.17
CA SER A 46 25.21 -12.20 24.56
C SER A 46 25.18 -13.56 25.28
N SER A 47 26.23 -13.86 26.05
CA SER A 47 26.38 -15.10 26.85
C SER A 47 25.20 -15.36 27.79
N ARG A 48 24.46 -14.30 28.16
CA ARG A 48 23.26 -14.38 29.00
C ARG A 48 22.16 -15.28 28.41
N PHE A 49 22.08 -15.37 27.09
CA PHE A 49 21.02 -16.13 26.42
C PHE A 49 21.44 -17.58 26.07
N GLY A 50 22.73 -17.90 26.08
CA GLY A 50 23.23 -19.24 25.83
C GLY A 50 23.06 -19.76 24.40
N PHE A 51 22.73 -18.92 23.45
CA PHE A 51 22.59 -19.31 22.04
C PHE A 51 23.91 -19.27 21.27
N TYR A 52 24.88 -18.52 21.79
CA TYR A 52 26.16 -18.28 21.15
C TYR A 52 27.30 -18.44 22.15
N GLU A 53 28.40 -18.88 21.65
CA GLU A 53 29.68 -19.00 22.35
C GLU A 53 30.74 -18.20 21.60
N THR A 54 31.71 -17.65 22.33
CA THR A 54 32.81 -16.88 21.75
C THR A 54 34.12 -17.48 22.22
N TYR A 55 35.03 -17.71 21.30
CA TYR A 55 36.41 -18.07 21.62
C TYR A 55 37.39 -17.13 20.93
N VAL A 56 38.55 -16.96 21.57
CA VAL A 56 39.64 -16.14 21.06
C VAL A 56 40.60 -17.03 20.29
N TYR A 57 41.02 -16.64 19.12
CA TYR A 57 42.03 -17.29 18.31
C TYR A 57 43.04 -16.27 17.79
N GLN A 58 44.28 -16.68 17.55
CA GLN A 58 45.27 -15.83 16.91
C GLN A 58 45.16 -15.97 15.38
N ASP A 59 45.13 -14.85 14.71
CA ASP A 59 45.17 -14.82 13.25
C ASP A 59 46.59 -15.02 12.69
N ALA A 60 46.76 -15.09 11.36
CA ALA A 60 48.03 -15.28 10.71
C ALA A 60 49.07 -14.17 11.01
N ASN A 61 48.66 -13.04 11.55
CA ASN A 61 49.49 -11.90 11.94
C ASN A 61 49.86 -11.92 13.43
N GLY A 62 49.36 -12.92 14.19
CA GLY A 62 49.55 -13.01 15.62
C GLY A 62 48.62 -12.09 16.45
N GLU A 63 47.58 -11.56 15.84
CA GLU A 63 46.57 -10.73 16.53
C GLU A 63 45.47 -11.62 17.12
N ASP A 64 45.08 -11.33 18.35
CA ASP A 64 43.95 -12.04 18.98
C ASP A 64 42.63 -11.56 18.38
N ARG A 65 41.87 -12.52 17.84
CA ARG A 65 40.54 -12.28 17.30
C ARG A 65 39.47 -13.10 17.99
N GLU A 66 38.34 -12.50 18.21
CA GLU A 66 37.16 -13.16 18.77
C GLU A 66 36.31 -13.76 17.63
N TYR A 67 35.93 -15.00 17.78
CA TYR A 67 34.97 -15.66 16.90
C TYR A 67 33.75 -16.14 17.66
N THR A 68 32.60 -15.59 17.30
CA THR A 68 31.31 -15.94 17.89
C THR A 68 30.58 -16.92 16.98
N TYR A 69 30.22 -18.06 17.53
CA TYR A 69 29.51 -19.12 16.81
C TYR A 69 28.33 -19.62 17.64
N SER A 70 27.41 -20.32 17.02
CA SER A 70 26.32 -20.98 17.72
C SER A 70 26.46 -22.51 17.62
N PRO A 71 26.49 -23.22 18.74
CA PRO A 71 26.45 -24.68 18.76
C PRO A 71 25.16 -25.24 18.11
N PHE A 72 24.13 -24.41 18.01
CA PHE A 72 22.81 -24.78 17.49
C PHE A 72 22.59 -24.36 16.02
N ALA A 73 23.62 -23.89 15.32
CA ALA A 73 23.50 -23.36 13.94
C ALA A 73 22.89 -24.37 12.95
N HIS A 74 23.07 -25.66 13.19
CA HIS A 74 22.56 -26.73 12.33
C HIS A 74 21.26 -27.37 12.83
N ASN A 75 20.65 -26.82 13.87
CA ASN A 75 19.37 -27.31 14.37
C ASN A 75 18.20 -26.98 13.43
N MET A 76 17.16 -27.81 13.45
CA MET A 76 15.98 -27.71 12.60
C MET A 76 15.28 -26.34 12.68
N TYR A 77 15.32 -25.69 13.83
CA TYR A 77 14.63 -24.40 14.06
C TYR A 77 15.52 -23.16 13.86
N GLY A 78 16.80 -23.36 13.51
CA GLY A 78 17.78 -22.28 13.40
C GLY A 78 18.09 -21.60 14.75
N VAL A 79 18.86 -20.53 14.71
CA VAL A 79 19.21 -19.72 15.89
C VAL A 79 18.71 -18.29 15.73
N PRO A 80 18.36 -17.62 16.86
CA PRO A 80 18.03 -16.20 16.82
C PRO A 80 19.18 -15.37 16.25
N GLY A 81 18.89 -14.34 15.48
CA GLY A 81 19.91 -13.46 14.89
C GLY A 81 20.73 -12.74 15.95
N THR A 82 22.01 -12.52 15.64
CA THR A 82 22.92 -11.70 16.45
C THR A 82 22.64 -10.23 16.24
N GLY A 83 23.06 -9.39 17.19
CA GLY A 83 22.95 -7.95 17.15
C GLY A 83 21.66 -7.42 17.74
N LYS A 84 21.81 -6.34 18.47
CA LYS A 84 20.70 -5.58 19.04
C LYS A 84 19.92 -4.89 17.93
N GLN A 85 18.60 -5.03 17.93
CA GLN A 85 17.72 -4.34 16.99
C GLN A 85 16.64 -3.58 17.74
N GLY A 86 16.31 -2.40 17.28
CA GLY A 86 15.23 -1.58 17.83
C GLY A 86 14.74 -0.61 16.78
N ASN A 87 13.45 -0.65 16.48
CA ASN A 87 12.86 0.22 15.47
C ASN A 87 11.50 0.74 15.93
N ILE A 88 11.28 2.04 15.75
CA ILE A 88 10.00 2.69 15.94
C ILE A 88 9.56 3.20 14.57
N SER A 89 8.44 2.69 14.06
CA SER A 89 7.85 3.14 12.79
C SER A 89 6.66 4.02 13.06
N PHE A 90 6.59 5.13 12.35
CA PHE A 90 5.50 6.10 12.35
C PHE A 90 4.87 6.09 10.97
N ASP A 91 3.60 5.69 10.88
CA ASP A 91 2.87 5.66 9.65
C ASP A 91 1.56 6.43 9.81
N VAL A 92 1.22 7.22 8.80
CA VAL A 92 -0.02 7.98 8.75
C VAL A 92 -0.69 7.73 7.42
N ASN A 93 -1.92 7.24 7.45
CA ASN A 93 -2.74 7.09 6.26
C ASN A 93 -3.93 8.06 6.32
N ASN A 94 -4.16 8.74 5.22
CA ASN A 94 -5.29 9.64 5.05
C ASN A 94 -6.10 9.23 3.81
N ASN A 95 -7.42 9.34 3.93
CA ASN A 95 -8.35 9.16 2.82
C ASN A 95 -9.38 10.29 2.88
N ILE A 96 -9.67 10.88 1.73
CA ILE A 96 -10.66 11.96 1.62
C ILE A 96 -11.68 11.59 0.55
N GLU A 97 -12.93 11.43 0.97
CA GLU A 97 -14.07 11.13 0.12
C GLU A 97 -15.08 12.27 0.15
N MET A 98 -15.75 12.47 -0.97
CA MET A 98 -16.78 13.46 -1.13
C MET A 98 -18.10 12.79 -1.53
N LYS A 99 -19.21 13.18 -0.88
CA LYS A 99 -20.56 12.78 -1.24
C LYS A 99 -21.21 13.90 -2.06
N VAL A 100 -21.57 13.60 -3.30
CA VAL A 100 -22.13 14.55 -4.24
C VAL A 100 -23.55 14.13 -4.60
N ARG A 101 -24.49 15.06 -4.71
CA ARG A 101 -25.83 14.81 -5.22
C ARG A 101 -25.78 14.39 -6.69
N SER A 102 -26.49 13.34 -7.02
CA SER A 102 -26.55 12.79 -8.37
C SER A 102 -27.96 12.29 -8.65
N ASP A 103 -28.63 12.91 -9.60
CA ASP A 103 -29.98 12.53 -10.01
C ASP A 103 -30.01 11.21 -10.80
N LYS A 104 -28.81 10.68 -11.16
CA LYS A 104 -28.67 9.43 -11.93
C LYS A 104 -28.56 8.17 -11.07
N ASP A 105 -28.32 8.32 -9.77
CA ASP A 105 -28.21 7.19 -8.84
C ASP A 105 -29.52 7.00 -8.07
N SER A 106 -29.92 5.76 -7.87
CA SER A 106 -31.14 5.36 -7.13
C SER A 106 -31.16 5.89 -5.69
N THR A 107 -30.02 6.20 -5.11
CA THR A 107 -29.87 6.76 -3.76
C THR A 107 -29.80 8.29 -3.74
N GLY A 108 -29.87 8.97 -4.90
CA GLY A 108 -29.73 10.42 -5.04
C GLY A 108 -28.32 10.96 -4.76
N PHE A 109 -27.33 10.09 -4.47
CA PHE A 109 -25.98 10.49 -4.07
C PHE A 109 -24.91 9.58 -4.68
N LYS A 110 -23.79 10.21 -5.07
CA LYS A 110 -22.61 9.53 -5.55
C LYS A 110 -21.41 9.82 -4.65
N LYS A 111 -20.66 8.77 -4.29
CA LYS A 111 -19.38 8.91 -3.61
C LYS A 111 -18.26 9.11 -4.63
N ILE A 112 -17.42 10.11 -4.39
CA ILE A 112 -16.22 10.40 -5.20
C ILE A 112 -15.05 10.43 -4.24
N SER A 113 -14.02 9.61 -4.51
CA SER A 113 -12.76 9.70 -3.79
C SER A 113 -11.95 10.88 -4.33
N LEU A 114 -11.64 11.86 -3.49
CA LEU A 114 -10.74 12.96 -3.83
C LEU A 114 -9.29 12.53 -3.69
N ILE A 115 -8.97 11.92 -2.54
CA ILE A 115 -7.68 11.30 -2.25
C ILE A 115 -7.98 9.89 -1.77
N ASP A 116 -7.66 8.91 -2.62
CA ASP A 116 -7.90 7.51 -2.29
C ASP A 116 -6.99 7.05 -1.14
N LYS A 117 -5.71 7.46 -1.19
CA LYS A 117 -4.76 7.23 -0.10
C LYS A 117 -3.65 8.29 -0.14
N LEU A 118 -3.40 8.93 0.98
CA LEU A 118 -2.19 9.68 1.25
C LEU A 118 -1.49 9.01 2.41
N SER A 119 -0.31 8.44 2.17
CA SER A 119 0.51 7.76 3.17
C SER A 119 1.78 8.53 3.44
N LEU A 120 2.13 8.63 4.72
CA LEU A 120 3.37 9.19 5.22
C LEU A 120 4.01 8.12 6.10
N GLY A 121 5.30 7.84 5.91
CA GLY A 121 6.00 6.84 6.69
C GLY A 121 7.43 7.28 7.01
N MET A 122 7.84 7.11 8.27
CA MET A 122 9.18 7.37 8.75
C MET A 122 9.49 6.41 9.91
N SER A 123 10.75 6.02 10.06
CA SER A 123 11.15 5.16 11.16
C SER A 123 12.39 5.69 11.88
N TYR A 124 12.52 5.28 13.14
CA TYR A 124 13.64 5.58 14.01
C TYR A 124 14.30 4.29 14.48
N ASN A 125 15.57 4.09 14.14
CA ASN A 125 16.35 2.95 14.59
C ASN A 125 17.03 3.29 15.92
N MET A 126 16.58 2.67 17.00
CA MET A 126 17.12 2.87 18.36
C MET A 126 18.48 2.20 18.54
N ALA A 127 18.77 1.17 17.76
CA ALA A 127 19.99 0.36 17.89
C ALA A 127 21.15 0.89 17.04
N ALA A 128 20.88 1.78 16.08
CA ALA A 128 21.93 2.39 15.27
C ALA A 128 22.72 3.43 16.09
N ASP A 129 24.02 3.53 15.84
CA ASP A 129 24.88 4.55 16.47
C ASP A 129 24.71 5.91 15.80
N SER A 130 24.55 5.92 14.46
CA SER A 130 24.38 7.11 13.63
C SER A 130 23.23 6.93 12.65
N PHE A 131 22.76 8.01 12.03
CA PHE A 131 21.69 8.00 11.02
C PHE A 131 20.41 7.27 11.48
N LYS A 132 19.98 7.54 12.70
CA LYS A 132 18.88 6.85 13.36
C LYS A 132 17.52 7.00 12.68
N TRP A 133 17.30 8.12 11.98
CA TRP A 133 16.07 8.38 11.27
C TRP A 133 16.13 7.85 9.83
N SER A 134 15.08 7.20 9.39
CA SER A 134 14.93 6.85 7.99
C SER A 134 14.55 8.08 7.14
N ASP A 135 14.63 7.93 5.83
CA ASP A 135 14.03 8.89 4.92
C ASP A 135 12.50 8.93 5.12
N LEU A 136 11.90 10.12 4.96
CA LEU A 136 10.45 10.28 4.99
C LEU A 136 9.90 9.85 3.62
N SER A 137 9.04 8.84 3.62
CA SER A 137 8.31 8.38 2.44
C SER A 137 6.92 9.02 2.42
N VAL A 138 6.53 9.54 1.26
CA VAL A 138 5.22 10.13 1.01
C VAL A 138 4.61 9.44 -0.20
N GLY A 139 3.44 8.86 -0.05
CA GLY A 139 2.71 8.23 -1.15
C GLY A 139 1.33 8.86 -1.31
N LEU A 140 0.99 9.25 -2.53
CA LEU A 140 -0.32 9.80 -2.89
C LEU A 140 -0.94 8.95 -4.01
N ARG A 141 -2.11 8.40 -3.74
CA ARG A 141 -2.92 7.66 -4.70
C ARG A 141 -4.19 8.41 -4.99
N LEU A 142 -4.41 8.70 -6.26
CA LEU A 142 -5.60 9.39 -6.77
C LEU A 142 -6.37 8.46 -7.69
N LYS A 143 -7.65 8.25 -7.43
CA LYS A 143 -8.58 7.59 -8.34
C LYS A 143 -9.36 8.66 -9.09
N LEU A 144 -8.90 9.03 -10.28
CA LEU A 144 -9.54 10.09 -11.08
C LEU A 144 -10.79 9.59 -11.79
N SER A 145 -10.85 8.26 -12.07
CA SER A 145 -12.05 7.60 -12.59
C SER A 145 -12.09 6.12 -12.15
N LYS A 146 -13.16 5.41 -12.53
CA LYS A 146 -13.25 3.95 -12.30
C LYS A 146 -12.12 3.18 -13.00
N SER A 147 -11.59 3.72 -14.11
CA SER A 147 -10.59 3.09 -14.97
C SER A 147 -9.21 3.73 -14.89
N TYR A 148 -9.05 4.84 -14.15
CA TYR A 148 -7.79 5.57 -14.12
C TYR A 148 -7.32 5.85 -12.69
N THR A 149 -6.15 5.32 -12.37
CA THR A 149 -5.47 5.50 -11.09
C THR A 149 -4.09 6.11 -11.30
N LEU A 150 -3.76 7.13 -10.53
CA LEU A 150 -2.48 7.81 -10.50
C LEU A 150 -1.84 7.61 -9.13
N ASN A 151 -0.61 7.10 -9.09
CA ASN A 151 0.20 7.00 -7.88
C ASN A 151 1.40 7.93 -8.01
N LEU A 152 1.62 8.72 -6.99
CA LEU A 152 2.78 9.61 -6.84
C LEU A 152 3.48 9.24 -5.55
N ASN A 153 4.78 8.95 -5.61
CA ASN A 153 5.58 8.68 -4.42
C ASN A 153 6.76 9.62 -4.39
N GLY A 154 7.11 10.09 -3.21
CA GLY A 154 8.27 10.91 -2.95
C GLY A 154 9.07 10.36 -1.78
N GLN A 155 10.39 10.40 -1.90
CA GLN A 155 11.32 10.13 -0.81
C GLN A 155 12.05 11.40 -0.44
N PHE A 156 12.03 11.72 0.85
CA PHE A 156 12.67 12.92 1.39
C PHE A 156 13.76 12.52 2.36
N ASP A 157 14.98 12.95 2.06
CA ASP A 157 16.11 12.76 2.97
C ASP A 157 15.97 13.65 4.21
N THR A 158 16.10 13.05 5.36
CA THR A 158 15.94 13.69 6.66
C THR A 158 17.22 14.31 7.20
N TYR A 159 18.38 14.05 6.56
CA TYR A 159 19.68 14.53 7.01
C TYR A 159 20.23 15.66 6.17
N THR A 160 21.23 16.35 6.73
CA THR A 160 21.97 17.42 6.03
C THR A 160 23.17 16.85 5.30
N TYR A 161 23.69 17.63 4.35
CA TYR A 161 24.93 17.36 3.62
C TYR A 161 25.97 18.40 3.97
N ASP A 162 27.24 17.99 3.99
CA ASP A 162 28.38 18.88 4.12
C ASP A 162 28.72 19.59 2.79
N GLU A 163 29.75 20.43 2.80
CA GLU A 163 30.22 21.16 1.60
C GLU A 163 30.75 20.23 0.50
N ASN A 164 31.12 19.00 0.84
CA ASN A 164 31.63 17.99 -0.09
C ASN A 164 30.51 17.07 -0.61
N GLY A 165 29.25 17.31 -0.25
CA GLY A 165 28.12 16.49 -0.65
C GLY A 165 27.98 15.18 0.14
N HIS A 166 28.71 14.99 1.24
CA HIS A 166 28.54 13.83 2.08
C HIS A 166 27.42 14.03 3.08
N ARG A 167 26.64 12.96 3.30
CA ARG A 167 25.56 12.95 4.26
C ARG A 167 26.11 12.99 5.69
N VAL A 168 25.67 13.96 6.50
CA VAL A 168 26.08 14.17 7.89
C VAL A 168 24.96 13.76 8.83
N ASP A 169 25.31 13.18 10.00
CA ASP A 169 24.33 12.75 11.01
C ASP A 169 23.71 13.92 11.78
N ILE A 170 23.29 14.94 11.06
CA ILE A 170 22.56 16.09 11.60
C ILE A 170 21.20 16.15 10.91
N PRO A 171 20.10 15.88 11.64
CA PRO A 171 18.76 15.99 11.05
C PRO A 171 18.47 17.41 10.55
N ARG A 172 17.84 17.54 9.39
CA ARG A 172 17.55 18.82 8.74
C ARG A 172 16.75 19.78 9.63
N TRP A 173 15.80 19.25 10.41
CA TRP A 173 15.01 20.08 11.33
C TRP A 173 15.85 20.68 12.47
N LYS A 174 16.91 20.00 12.90
CA LYS A 174 17.87 20.57 13.88
C LYS A 174 18.72 21.67 13.26
N ALA A 175 19.01 21.58 11.97
CA ALA A 175 19.77 22.60 11.23
C ALA A 175 18.89 23.75 10.68
N GLY A 176 17.58 23.76 11.01
CA GLY A 176 16.65 24.78 10.51
C GLY A 176 16.35 24.73 9.00
N LYS A 177 16.73 23.63 8.32
CA LYS A 177 16.59 23.44 6.87
C LYS A 177 15.29 22.70 6.45
N GLY A 178 14.28 22.65 7.37
CA GLY A 178 13.00 21.98 7.13
C GLY A 178 13.04 20.48 7.47
N ILE A 179 11.93 19.76 7.17
CA ILE A 179 11.73 18.36 7.59
C ILE A 179 12.48 17.38 6.67
N GLY A 180 12.55 17.68 5.36
CA GLY A 180 13.17 16.78 4.40
C GLY A 180 13.58 17.48 3.10
N ARG A 181 14.52 16.89 2.37
CA ARG A 181 14.92 17.28 1.01
C ARG A 181 14.42 16.19 0.06
N LEU A 182 13.76 16.57 -1.00
CA LEU A 182 13.30 15.62 -2.02
C LEU A 182 14.50 14.92 -2.67
N ARG A 183 14.59 13.61 -2.49
CA ARG A 183 15.66 12.76 -3.02
C ARG A 183 15.26 12.04 -4.29
N GLY A 184 13.98 11.68 -4.36
CA GLY A 184 13.46 10.99 -5.51
C GLY A 184 11.95 11.02 -5.56
N THR A 185 11.42 10.91 -6.76
CA THR A 185 9.99 10.78 -7.02
C THR A 185 9.74 9.60 -7.94
N SER A 186 8.64 8.90 -7.70
CA SER A 186 8.13 7.95 -8.67
C SER A 186 6.66 8.22 -8.94
N THR A 187 6.31 8.18 -10.20
CA THR A 187 4.95 8.37 -10.69
C THR A 187 4.55 7.15 -11.46
N SER A 188 3.40 6.56 -11.14
CA SER A 188 2.83 5.51 -11.97
C SER A 188 1.36 5.78 -12.20
N PHE A 189 0.89 5.48 -13.39
CA PHE A 189 -0.51 5.48 -13.70
C PHE A 189 -0.93 4.14 -14.29
N SER A 190 -2.16 3.75 -13.99
CA SER A 190 -2.79 2.57 -14.58
C SER A 190 -4.12 2.96 -15.18
N TYR A 191 -4.40 2.42 -16.34
CA TYR A 191 -5.65 2.61 -17.06
C TYR A 191 -6.21 1.26 -17.48
N THR A 192 -7.46 1.01 -17.14
CA THR A 192 -8.15 -0.24 -17.51
C THR A 192 -9.21 0.07 -18.57
N PHE A 193 -9.02 -0.53 -19.74
CA PHE A 193 -10.00 -0.53 -20.83
C PHE A 193 -10.93 -1.74 -20.64
N ASN A 194 -12.21 -1.50 -20.74
CA ASN A 194 -13.24 -2.52 -20.82
C ASN A 194 -14.25 -2.15 -21.91
N ASN A 195 -15.20 -3.03 -22.20
CA ASN A 195 -16.22 -2.80 -23.21
C ASN A 195 -16.92 -1.43 -23.06
N ASP A 196 -17.23 -1.01 -21.83
CA ASP A 196 -17.92 0.24 -21.58
C ASP A 196 -17.02 1.46 -21.80
N THR A 197 -15.74 1.32 -21.45
CA THR A 197 -14.76 2.38 -21.65
C THR A 197 -14.45 2.58 -23.13
N PHE A 198 -14.36 1.46 -23.87
CA PHE A 198 -14.10 1.47 -25.30
C PHE A 198 -15.27 2.11 -26.08
N LYS A 199 -16.53 1.73 -25.74
CA LYS A 199 -17.73 2.33 -26.34
C LYS A 199 -17.82 3.83 -26.07
N LYS A 200 -17.44 4.31 -24.89
CA LYS A 200 -17.43 5.73 -24.56
C LYS A 200 -16.37 6.54 -25.30
N LEU A 201 -15.23 5.90 -25.63
CA LEU A 201 -14.10 6.59 -26.25
C LEU A 201 -14.16 6.56 -27.78
N PHE A 202 -14.64 5.46 -28.36
CA PHE A 202 -14.65 5.21 -29.81
C PHE A 202 -16.03 5.00 -30.42
N GLY A 203 -17.06 4.75 -29.60
CA GLY A 203 -18.44 4.63 -30.04
C GLY A 203 -19.08 6.01 -30.08
N GLY A 204 -19.07 6.63 -31.27
CA GLY A 204 -19.82 7.88 -31.51
C GLY A 204 -21.30 7.68 -31.19
N GLY A 205 -21.78 8.54 -30.30
CA GLY A 205 -23.14 8.87 -29.94
C GLY A 205 -24.24 7.85 -30.25
N ASP A 206 -24.63 7.10 -29.22
CA ASP A 206 -26.04 6.79 -29.01
C ASP A 206 -26.29 6.59 -27.50
N SER A 207 -27.06 7.51 -26.95
CA SER A 207 -27.48 7.49 -25.57
C SER A 207 -28.71 6.62 -25.43
N SER A 208 -28.51 5.35 -25.16
CA SER A 208 -29.56 4.51 -24.61
C SER A 208 -29.10 3.93 -23.26
N SER A 209 -29.84 4.34 -22.27
CA SER A 209 -29.79 3.90 -20.89
C SER A 209 -30.01 2.40 -20.78
N ASP A 210 -28.98 1.63 -20.44
CA ASP A 210 -29.17 0.28 -19.92
C ASP A 210 -28.69 0.21 -18.47
N LYS A 211 -29.68 -0.04 -17.61
CA LYS A 211 -29.52 -0.48 -16.26
C LYS A 211 -28.99 -1.91 -16.27
N SER A 212 -27.76 -2.12 -15.93
CA SER A 212 -27.28 -3.44 -15.56
C SER A 212 -26.42 -3.36 -14.30
N GLY A 213 -26.86 -4.15 -13.33
CA GLY A 213 -26.33 -4.23 -11.99
C GLY A 213 -24.88 -4.65 -11.91
N ASN A 214 -24.30 -4.10 -10.96
CA ASN A 214 -22.95 -4.10 -10.50
C ASN A 214 -22.49 -5.43 -9.94
N GLN A 215 -21.32 -5.89 -10.35
CA GLN A 215 -20.39 -6.60 -9.46
C GLN A 215 -18.99 -6.03 -9.68
N SER A 216 -18.55 -5.26 -8.71
CA SER A 216 -17.22 -4.69 -8.66
C SER A 216 -16.24 -5.77 -8.23
N ALA A 217 -15.47 -6.31 -9.16
CA ALA A 217 -14.21 -6.95 -8.83
C ALA A 217 -13.18 -5.84 -8.59
N SER A 218 -12.83 -5.61 -7.35
CA SER A 218 -11.69 -4.79 -6.97
C SER A 218 -10.41 -5.59 -7.27
N THR A 219 -9.83 -5.36 -8.42
CA THR A 219 -8.48 -5.87 -8.71
C THR A 219 -7.49 -4.93 -8.04
N ASP A 220 -7.00 -5.33 -6.90
CA ASP A 220 -5.83 -4.72 -6.26
C ASP A 220 -4.60 -5.15 -7.08
N PRO A 221 -3.83 -4.22 -7.68
CA PRO A 221 -2.65 -4.58 -8.46
C PRO A 221 -1.49 -5.15 -7.62
N ASN A 222 -1.65 -5.24 -6.29
CA ASN A 222 -0.73 -5.89 -5.35
C ASN A 222 -1.27 -7.23 -4.80
N ALA A 223 -2.34 -7.78 -5.36
CA ALA A 223 -2.77 -9.11 -4.97
C ALA A 223 -1.81 -10.15 -5.56
N ASP A 224 -1.15 -10.87 -4.66
CA ASP A 224 -0.30 -12.02 -4.96
C ASP A 224 -1.10 -13.06 -5.78
N PRO A 225 -0.58 -13.58 -6.91
CA PRO A 225 -1.29 -14.54 -7.74
C PRO A 225 -1.42 -15.95 -7.11
N ASP A 226 -0.79 -16.20 -5.96
CA ASP A 226 -0.85 -17.48 -5.24
C ASP A 226 -1.63 -17.37 -3.91
N GLY A 227 -2.94 -17.11 -4.02
CA GLY A 227 -3.86 -17.12 -2.89
C GLY A 227 -4.10 -18.52 -2.32
N LEU A 228 -3.13 -19.09 -1.64
CA LEU A 228 -3.32 -20.19 -0.72
C LEU A 228 -3.47 -19.62 0.70
N ASN A 229 -4.69 -19.46 1.12
CA ASN A 229 -5.03 -19.20 2.53
C ASN A 229 -5.35 -20.54 3.20
N PRO A 230 -4.47 -21.10 4.03
CA PRO A 230 -4.79 -22.23 4.86
C PRO A 230 -5.08 -21.75 6.29
N ASP A 231 -6.29 -21.32 6.59
CA ASP A 231 -6.82 -21.33 7.95
C ASP A 231 -8.21 -20.69 7.94
N GLY A 232 -9.20 -21.54 7.92
CA GLY A 232 -10.59 -21.18 8.03
C GLY A 232 -11.37 -22.39 8.54
N GLU A 233 -11.16 -22.73 9.80
CA GLU A 233 -12.09 -23.59 10.53
C GLU A 233 -13.40 -22.82 10.74
N GLY A 234 -14.49 -23.41 10.30
CA GLY A 234 -15.84 -22.89 10.50
C GLY A 234 -16.85 -23.97 10.18
N GLU A 235 -17.30 -24.60 11.24
CA GLU A 235 -18.28 -25.68 11.34
C GLU A 235 -19.56 -25.46 10.50
N GLY A 236 -19.96 -26.49 9.82
CA GLY A 236 -21.14 -27.26 9.82
C GLY A 236 -22.51 -26.60 9.66
N GLU A 237 -23.17 -26.94 8.59
CA GLU A 237 -24.48 -27.60 8.70
C GLU A 237 -24.88 -28.19 7.34
N ASN A 238 -25.01 -29.49 7.33
CA ASN A 238 -25.69 -30.30 6.32
C ASN A 238 -27.12 -29.82 6.08
N LYS A 239 -27.47 -29.53 4.83
CA LYS A 239 -28.79 -29.84 4.30
C LYS A 239 -28.67 -30.40 2.91
N GLU A 240 -28.83 -31.73 2.84
CA GLU A 240 -29.24 -32.44 1.64
C GLU A 240 -30.49 -31.80 1.05
N SER A 241 -30.41 -31.50 -0.23
CA SER A 241 -31.60 -31.60 -1.08
C SER A 241 -31.16 -31.65 -2.55
N GLY A 242 -31.27 -32.84 -3.10
CA GLY A 242 -31.91 -33.13 -4.35
C GLY A 242 -31.47 -32.38 -5.59
N GLY A 243 -30.88 -33.13 -6.48
CA GLY A 243 -30.53 -32.70 -7.83
C GLY A 243 -31.63 -31.95 -8.58
N ARG A 244 -31.23 -30.88 -9.20
CA ARG A 244 -31.87 -30.38 -10.41
C ARG A 244 -30.79 -29.90 -11.39
N LEU A 245 -30.35 -30.83 -12.19
CA LEU A 245 -29.76 -30.54 -13.49
C LEU A 245 -30.81 -29.76 -14.31
N LEU A 246 -30.31 -28.73 -15.03
CA LEU A 246 -31.03 -28.03 -16.10
C LEU A 246 -32.11 -27.04 -15.66
N GLY A 247 -31.64 -25.88 -15.14
CA GLY A 247 -32.35 -24.62 -15.29
C GLY A 247 -31.65 -23.77 -16.35
N LYS A 248 -31.95 -23.99 -17.62
CA LYS A 248 -31.60 -23.08 -18.73
C LYS A 248 -32.19 -21.71 -18.42
N LYS A 249 -31.38 -20.78 -17.88
CA LYS A 249 -31.68 -19.36 -18.01
C LYS A 249 -31.50 -19.02 -19.46
N LYS A 250 -32.62 -18.85 -20.18
CA LYS A 250 -32.69 -18.40 -21.54
C LYS A 250 -32.10 -16.98 -21.55
N GLU A 251 -30.82 -16.88 -21.82
CA GLU A 251 -30.22 -15.62 -22.28
C GLU A 251 -30.80 -15.43 -23.68
N THR A 252 -31.75 -14.52 -23.81
CA THR A 252 -32.16 -13.97 -25.08
C THR A 252 -30.97 -13.18 -25.60
N GLY A 253 -30.09 -13.87 -26.35
CA GLY A 253 -29.01 -13.22 -27.06
C GLY A 253 -29.62 -12.25 -28.07
N GLU A 254 -29.21 -10.97 -27.98
CA GLU A 254 -29.48 -10.01 -29.06
C GLU A 254 -28.84 -10.58 -30.33
N THR A 255 -29.64 -10.76 -31.35
CA THR A 255 -29.18 -11.17 -32.71
C THR A 255 -28.98 -9.91 -33.54
N ASP A 256 -27.89 -9.88 -34.29
CA ASP A 256 -27.62 -8.84 -35.28
C ASP A 256 -28.65 -8.91 -36.42
N ALA A 257 -28.72 -7.88 -37.25
CA ALA A 257 -29.65 -7.77 -38.40
C ALA A 257 -29.56 -8.98 -39.34
N ASP A 258 -28.43 -9.68 -39.34
CA ASP A 258 -28.16 -10.88 -40.14
C ASP A 258 -28.46 -12.20 -39.40
N GLY A 259 -29.06 -12.13 -38.18
CA GLY A 259 -29.46 -13.31 -37.40
C GLY A 259 -28.36 -13.99 -36.60
N TYR A 260 -27.16 -13.41 -36.50
CA TYR A 260 -26.06 -13.93 -35.67
C TYR A 260 -26.20 -13.51 -34.23
N LEU A 261 -25.94 -14.42 -33.30
CA LEU A 261 -25.90 -14.14 -31.87
C LEU A 261 -24.74 -13.18 -31.52
N ILE A 262 -25.08 -11.99 -31.06
CA ILE A 262 -24.07 -11.03 -30.54
C ILE A 262 -23.58 -11.55 -29.17
N SER A 263 -22.45 -12.23 -29.15
CA SER A 263 -21.80 -12.64 -27.93
C SER A 263 -21.02 -11.45 -27.34
N LYS A 264 -21.51 -10.89 -26.22
CA LYS A 264 -20.78 -9.90 -25.45
C LYS A 264 -19.72 -10.60 -24.60
N ILE A 265 -18.55 -10.85 -25.18
CA ILE A 265 -17.42 -11.39 -24.42
C ILE A 265 -16.91 -10.29 -23.49
N PRO A 266 -16.99 -10.44 -22.18
CA PRO A 266 -16.40 -9.47 -21.26
C PRO A 266 -14.88 -9.56 -21.36
N TRP A 267 -14.24 -8.45 -21.71
CA TRP A 267 -12.78 -8.33 -21.71
C TRP A 267 -12.35 -7.09 -20.96
N SER A 268 -11.18 -7.15 -20.37
CA SER A 268 -10.51 -6.01 -19.77
C SER A 268 -9.03 -6.02 -20.15
N LEU A 269 -8.52 -4.87 -20.55
CA LEU A 269 -7.12 -4.65 -20.85
C LEU A 269 -6.61 -3.57 -19.91
N SER A 270 -5.62 -3.90 -19.07
CA SER A 270 -4.98 -2.96 -18.17
C SER A 270 -3.62 -2.54 -18.70
N PHE A 271 -3.41 -1.25 -18.79
CA PHE A 271 -2.14 -0.64 -19.15
C PHE A 271 -1.59 0.11 -17.94
N SER A 272 -0.33 -0.15 -17.59
CA SER A 272 0.35 0.56 -16.52
C SER A 272 1.70 1.08 -17.00
N TYR A 273 2.03 2.29 -16.61
CA TYR A 273 3.32 2.93 -16.88
C TYR A 273 3.85 3.57 -15.62
N GLY A 274 5.15 3.43 -15.38
CA GLY A 274 5.82 4.02 -14.25
C GLY A 274 7.09 4.73 -14.65
N LEU A 275 7.34 5.89 -14.02
CA LEU A 275 8.55 6.69 -14.15
C LEU A 275 9.10 6.96 -12.75
N SER A 276 10.38 6.70 -12.54
CA SER A 276 11.07 7.09 -11.31
C SER A 276 12.26 7.99 -11.63
N LEU A 277 12.32 9.09 -10.88
CA LEU A 277 13.38 10.09 -10.98
C LEU A 277 14.13 10.13 -9.64
N ARG A 278 15.45 10.12 -9.70
CA ARG A 278 16.31 10.42 -8.56
C ARG A 278 16.96 11.76 -8.79
N TYR A 279 16.86 12.60 -7.78
CA TYR A 279 17.55 13.88 -7.78
C TYR A 279 18.93 13.65 -7.16
N GLY A 280 19.99 14.00 -7.91
CA GLY A 280 21.36 13.92 -7.41
C GLY A 280 21.59 14.87 -6.25
N ASP A 281 22.75 14.73 -5.62
CA ASP A 281 23.20 15.58 -4.53
C ASP A 281 23.63 16.95 -5.09
N PHE A 282 22.66 17.74 -5.53
CA PHE A 282 22.90 19.13 -5.90
C PHE A 282 22.81 19.99 -4.63
N ASN A 283 23.89 20.72 -4.37
CA ASN A 283 24.00 21.75 -3.35
C ASN A 283 23.01 22.89 -3.61
#